data_555e2e1133940d4dcf46a243b92a9f44
#
_entry.id   555e2e1133940d4dcf46a243b92a9f44
#
_cell.length_a   1.000
_cell.length_b   1.000
_cell.length_c   1.000
_cell.angle_alpha   90.00
_cell.angle_beta   90.00
_cell.angle_gamma   90.00
#
_symmetry.space_group_name_H-M   'P 1'
#
loop_
_entity.id
_entity.type
_entity.pdbx_description
1 polymer ?
#
loop_
_entity_poly.entity_id
_entity_poly.type
_entity_poly.pdbx_seq_one_letter_code
_entity_poly.pdbx_strand_id
1 'polypeptide(L)'
;REQLAKEGRGFAGAPLPGRRDLITLARLAEIITEPTLLDVVQAAGRTRVKRENSFALVCETDGSAISVTTDLLGEQRCGWDGSQLFFLLTLQEGLEVTHRLSYSEQSDTLLLVTSVDTPNTKFPLVVSQFFKRYDPESLGFKCERSLTKGKICTTR
;
A
#
# COMPACT_ATOMS: atom_id res chain seq x y z
N ARG A 1 37.73 15.30 5.60
CA ARG A 1 36.34 15.82 5.75
C ARG A 1 35.72 16.27 4.44
N GLU A 2 36.49 16.92 3.54
CA GLU A 2 36.00 17.31 2.20
C GLU A 2 35.75 16.12 1.25
N GLN A 3 36.55 15.05 1.34
CA GLN A 3 36.31 13.84 0.54
C GLN A 3 35.00 13.11 0.89
N LEU A 4 34.64 13.04 2.18
CA LEU A 4 33.39 12.44 2.63
C LEU A 4 32.17 13.22 2.13
N ALA A 5 32.25 14.54 2.00
CA ALA A 5 31.18 15.35 1.44
C ALA A 5 31.00 15.16 -0.09
N LYS A 6 32.06 14.77 -0.80
CA LYS A 6 32.00 14.45 -2.24
C LYS A 6 31.47 13.05 -2.51
N GLU A 7 31.71 12.10 -1.61
CA GLU A 7 31.16 10.76 -1.70
C GLU A 7 29.62 10.71 -1.45
N GLY A 8 29.06 11.76 -0.83
CA GLY A 8 27.62 11.93 -0.64
C GLY A 8 26.82 12.31 -1.90
N ARG A 9 27.50 12.56 -3.02
CA ARG A 9 26.86 12.86 -4.30
C ARG A 9 26.90 11.63 -5.19
N GLY A 10 25.72 11.09 -5.50
CA GLY A 10 25.60 9.95 -6.38
C GLY A 10 26.23 10.17 -7.75
N PHE A 11 26.56 9.08 -8.42
CA PHE A 11 27.04 9.08 -9.81
C PHE A 11 26.08 9.91 -10.68
N ALA A 12 26.61 10.80 -11.49
CA ALA A 12 25.87 11.76 -12.32
C ALA A 12 25.29 13.00 -11.58
N GLY A 13 25.79 13.34 -10.38
CA GLY A 13 25.42 14.59 -9.69
C GLY A 13 24.07 14.56 -8.95
N ALA A 14 23.37 13.43 -8.94
CA ALA A 14 22.19 13.26 -8.09
C ALA A 14 22.61 13.13 -6.61
N PRO A 15 21.97 13.83 -5.68
CA PRO A 15 22.23 13.64 -4.26
C PRO A 15 21.86 12.20 -3.86
N LEU A 16 22.73 11.58 -3.05
CA LEU A 16 22.36 10.30 -2.40
C LEU A 16 21.18 10.55 -1.45
N PRO A 17 20.28 9.57 -1.29
CA PRO A 17 19.21 9.68 -0.34
C PRO A 17 19.76 10.01 1.05
N GLY A 18 19.26 11.07 1.65
CA GLY A 18 19.66 11.48 2.99
C GLY A 18 19.25 10.41 4.01
N ARG A 19 19.91 10.39 5.16
CA ARG A 19 19.58 9.45 6.26
C ARG A 19 18.10 9.53 6.67
N ARG A 20 17.49 10.71 6.57
CA ARG A 20 16.06 10.89 6.85
C ARG A 20 15.18 10.16 5.86
N ASP A 21 15.53 10.19 4.58
CA ASP A 21 14.75 9.52 3.52
C ASP A 21 14.79 8.00 3.68
N LEU A 22 15.95 7.45 4.03
CA LEU A 22 16.10 6.02 4.33
C LEU A 22 15.29 5.59 5.56
N ILE A 23 15.28 6.40 6.62
CA ILE A 23 14.49 6.11 7.83
C ILE A 23 13.00 6.19 7.49
N THR A 24 12.58 7.16 6.70
CA THR A 24 11.19 7.32 6.27
C THR A 24 10.75 6.12 5.42
N LEU A 25 11.55 5.69 4.48
CA LEU A 25 11.29 4.50 3.67
C LEU A 25 11.24 3.22 4.52
N ALA A 26 12.14 3.08 5.51
CA ALA A 26 12.13 1.93 6.41
C ALA A 26 10.85 1.87 7.25
N ARG A 27 10.39 3.01 7.78
CA ARG A 27 9.11 3.10 8.50
C ARG A 27 7.92 2.79 7.61
N LEU A 28 7.90 3.27 6.38
CA LEU A 28 6.88 2.91 5.40
C LEU A 28 6.92 1.41 5.10
N ALA A 29 8.09 0.81 4.97
CA ALA A 29 8.25 -0.62 4.78
C ALA A 29 7.66 -1.42 5.95
N GLU A 30 7.91 -1.01 7.20
CA GLU A 30 7.32 -1.63 8.39
C GLU A 30 5.79 -1.58 8.35
N ILE A 31 5.20 -0.43 8.04
CA ILE A 31 3.74 -0.26 7.95
C ILE A 31 3.16 -1.11 6.81
N ILE A 32 3.84 -1.17 5.67
CA ILE A 32 3.39 -1.91 4.49
C ILE A 32 3.48 -3.43 4.71
N THR A 33 4.50 -3.90 5.42
CA THR A 33 4.74 -5.32 5.67
C THR A 33 4.08 -5.85 6.92
N GLU A 34 3.49 -4.99 7.75
CA GLU A 34 2.76 -5.42 8.94
C GLU A 34 1.64 -6.40 8.56
N PRO A 35 1.57 -7.59 9.19
CA PRO A 35 0.49 -8.53 8.97
C PRO A 35 -0.85 -7.87 9.25
N THR A 36 -1.75 -7.88 8.29
CA THR A 36 -3.03 -7.20 8.39
C THR A 36 -4.13 -8.02 7.72
N LEU A 37 -5.36 -7.76 8.13
CA LEU A 37 -6.54 -8.23 7.42
C LEU A 37 -6.90 -7.21 6.33
N LEU A 38 -7.20 -7.72 5.14
CA LEU A 38 -7.80 -6.95 4.06
C LEU A 38 -9.29 -7.26 3.99
N ASP A 39 -10.09 -6.20 3.98
CA ASP A 39 -11.52 -6.27 3.66
C ASP A 39 -11.71 -5.67 2.26
N VAL A 40 -11.99 -6.52 1.29
CA VAL A 40 -12.21 -6.13 -0.11
C VAL A 40 -13.68 -6.31 -0.44
N VAL A 41 -14.35 -5.21 -0.70
CA VAL A 41 -15.77 -5.19 -1.10
C VAL A 41 -15.88 -4.64 -2.50
N GLN A 42 -16.42 -5.45 -3.39
CA GLN A 42 -16.68 -5.09 -4.78
C GLN A 42 -18.19 -5.01 -5.03
N ALA A 43 -18.65 -3.88 -5.52
CA ALA A 43 -20.00 -3.65 -5.99
C ALA A 43 -19.94 -3.10 -7.42
N ALA A 44 -21.08 -2.96 -8.09
CA ALA A 44 -21.15 -2.41 -9.43
C ALA A 44 -20.52 -1.00 -9.46
N GLY A 45 -19.44 -0.83 -10.23
CA GLY A 45 -18.75 0.45 -10.41
C GLY A 45 -17.97 0.95 -9.19
N ARG A 46 -17.89 0.19 -8.11
CA ARG A 46 -17.17 0.59 -6.90
C ARG A 46 -16.42 -0.56 -6.25
N THR A 47 -15.16 -0.35 -5.96
CA THR A 47 -14.35 -1.28 -5.17
C THR A 47 -13.74 -0.57 -3.98
N ARG A 48 -13.89 -1.15 -2.80
CA ARG A 48 -13.30 -0.67 -1.55
C ARG A 48 -12.33 -1.69 -1.02
N VAL A 49 -11.11 -1.24 -0.73
CA VAL A 49 -10.07 -2.04 -0.08
C VAL A 49 -9.72 -1.37 1.24
N LYS A 50 -10.04 -2.03 2.34
CA LYS A 50 -9.75 -1.55 3.68
C LYS A 50 -8.71 -2.44 4.34
N ARG A 51 -7.61 -1.85 4.76
CA ARG A 51 -6.63 -2.48 5.64
C ARG A 51 -7.01 -2.17 7.09
N GLU A 52 -6.79 -3.13 7.98
CA GLU A 52 -6.90 -2.87 9.41
C GLU A 52 -5.93 -1.73 9.78
N ASN A 53 -6.33 -0.79 10.60
CA ASN A 53 -5.54 0.37 11.03
C ASN A 53 -5.11 1.37 9.94
N SER A 54 -5.74 1.35 8.76
CA SER A 54 -5.46 2.28 7.67
C SER A 54 -6.74 2.83 7.04
N PHE A 55 -6.60 3.91 6.29
CA PHE A 55 -7.70 4.46 5.50
C PHE A 55 -8.10 3.47 4.39
N ALA A 56 -9.39 3.44 4.09
CA ALA A 56 -9.89 2.65 2.98
C ALA A 56 -9.50 3.30 1.65
N LEU A 57 -9.02 2.47 0.71
CA LEU A 57 -8.88 2.86 -0.69
C LEU A 57 -10.22 2.58 -1.39
N VAL A 58 -10.77 3.59 -2.04
CA VAL A 58 -12.04 3.46 -2.75
C VAL A 58 -11.82 3.86 -4.21
N CYS A 59 -12.24 2.99 -5.11
CA CYS A 59 -12.23 3.24 -6.55
C CYS A 59 -13.65 3.21 -7.09
N GLU A 60 -14.11 4.33 -7.63
CA GLU A 60 -15.40 4.46 -8.30
C GLU A 60 -15.16 4.67 -9.79
N THR A 61 -15.56 3.69 -10.58
CA THR A 61 -15.39 3.72 -12.04
C THR A 61 -16.77 3.80 -12.71
N ASP A 62 -17.31 4.99 -12.87
CA ASP A 62 -18.61 5.24 -13.53
C ASP A 62 -18.56 4.96 -15.04
N GLY A 63 -18.16 3.73 -15.41
CA GLY A 63 -17.97 3.32 -16.79
C GLY A 63 -16.69 3.86 -17.45
N SER A 64 -15.88 4.66 -16.76
CA SER A 64 -14.55 5.08 -17.19
C SER A 64 -13.50 4.07 -16.71
N ALA A 65 -12.43 3.88 -17.51
CA ALA A 65 -11.35 2.96 -17.16
C ALA A 65 -10.53 3.42 -15.93
N ILE A 66 -10.48 4.73 -15.69
CA ILE A 66 -9.68 5.36 -14.63
C ILE A 66 -10.53 6.42 -13.94
N SER A 67 -10.50 6.41 -12.61
CA SER A 67 -11.07 7.42 -11.73
C SER A 67 -9.96 8.27 -11.11
N VAL A 68 -10.18 9.57 -11.01
CA VAL A 68 -9.23 10.53 -10.41
C VAL A 68 -9.96 11.30 -9.32
N THR A 69 -9.37 11.29 -8.13
CA THR A 69 -9.88 12.05 -6.97
C THR A 69 -8.75 12.89 -6.39
N THR A 70 -9.01 14.14 -6.07
CA THR A 70 -8.04 15.04 -5.45
C THR A 70 -8.56 15.53 -4.11
N ASP A 71 -7.73 15.47 -3.09
CA ASP A 71 -8.02 15.97 -1.75
C ASP A 71 -6.83 16.77 -1.18
N LEU A 72 -6.91 17.12 0.11
CA LEU A 72 -5.85 17.87 0.79
C LEU A 72 -4.52 17.12 0.91
N LEU A 73 -4.53 15.79 0.81
CA LEU A 73 -3.34 14.95 0.93
C LEU A 73 -2.63 14.76 -0.41
N GLY A 74 -3.37 14.86 -1.52
CA GLY A 74 -2.84 14.68 -2.86
C GLY A 74 -3.87 14.19 -3.87
N GLU A 75 -3.41 13.54 -4.91
CA GLU A 75 -4.23 12.96 -5.97
C GLU A 75 -4.24 11.43 -5.87
N GLN A 76 -5.40 10.84 -6.00
CA GLN A 76 -5.58 9.41 -6.14
C GLN A 76 -6.13 9.10 -7.54
N ARG A 77 -5.45 8.23 -8.25
CA ARG A 77 -5.93 7.60 -9.48
C ARG A 77 -6.16 6.12 -9.22
N CYS A 78 -7.24 5.59 -9.72
CA CYS A 78 -7.50 4.16 -9.62
C CYS A 78 -8.25 3.65 -10.84
N GLY A 79 -8.19 2.37 -11.06
CA GLY A 79 -8.88 1.71 -12.17
C GLY A 79 -8.47 0.27 -12.32
N TRP A 80 -8.97 -0.32 -13.40
CA TRP A 80 -8.66 -1.68 -13.79
C TRP A 80 -7.71 -1.70 -15.00
N ASP A 81 -6.64 -2.46 -14.86
CA ASP A 81 -5.72 -2.80 -15.94
C ASP A 81 -5.85 -4.31 -16.19
N GLY A 82 -6.70 -4.68 -17.13
CA GLY A 82 -7.14 -6.06 -17.30
C GLY A 82 -7.86 -6.58 -16.06
N SER A 83 -7.32 -7.61 -15.43
CA SER A 83 -7.83 -8.20 -14.18
C SER A 83 -7.18 -7.62 -12.90
N GLN A 84 -6.31 -6.64 -13.04
CA GLN A 84 -5.59 -6.03 -11.94
C GLN A 84 -6.21 -4.68 -11.57
N LEU A 85 -6.58 -4.54 -10.30
CA LEU A 85 -7.00 -3.25 -9.74
C LEU A 85 -5.77 -2.47 -9.29
N PHE A 86 -5.66 -1.21 -9.67
CA PHE A 86 -4.59 -0.35 -9.21
C PHE A 86 -5.09 0.91 -8.52
N PHE A 87 -4.29 1.39 -7.58
CA PHE A 87 -4.39 2.69 -6.94
C PHE A 87 -3.03 3.37 -7.02
N LEU A 88 -2.98 4.56 -7.57
CA LEU A 88 -1.81 5.43 -7.58
C LEU A 88 -2.12 6.66 -6.75
N LEU A 89 -1.39 6.85 -5.67
CA LEU A 89 -1.49 8.02 -4.80
C LEU A 89 -0.26 8.89 -5.01
N THR A 90 -0.51 10.12 -5.45
CA THR A 90 0.54 11.14 -5.56
C THR A 90 0.38 12.11 -4.40
N LEU A 91 1.26 12.00 -3.43
CA LEU A 91 1.26 12.77 -2.20
C LEU A 91 2.15 14.02 -2.32
N GLN A 92 2.18 14.82 -1.28
CA GLN A 92 3.04 16.00 -1.24
C GLN A 92 4.51 15.62 -1.40
N GLU A 93 5.33 16.56 -1.87
CA GLU A 93 6.77 16.40 -2.10
C GLU A 93 7.16 15.33 -3.13
N GLY A 94 6.21 14.93 -4.00
CA GLY A 94 6.45 13.96 -5.06
C GLY A 94 6.55 12.50 -4.60
N LEU A 95 6.05 12.19 -3.42
CA LEU A 95 5.93 10.81 -2.96
C LEU A 95 4.80 10.13 -3.73
N GLU A 96 5.11 9.03 -4.39
CA GLU A 96 4.14 8.20 -5.10
C GLU A 96 4.01 6.83 -4.44
N VAL A 97 2.78 6.43 -4.14
CA VAL A 97 2.47 5.10 -3.62
C VAL A 97 1.54 4.41 -4.59
N THR A 98 1.95 3.27 -5.11
CA THR A 98 1.13 2.45 -6.01
C THR A 98 0.77 1.15 -5.32
N HIS A 99 -0.52 0.82 -5.30
CA HIS A 99 -1.02 -0.48 -4.89
C HIS A 99 -1.60 -1.20 -6.10
N ARG A 100 -1.20 -2.44 -6.33
CA ARG A 100 -1.73 -3.30 -7.40
C ARG A 100 -2.25 -4.60 -6.79
N LEU A 101 -3.53 -4.88 -7.03
CA LEU A 101 -4.20 -6.06 -6.52
C LEU A 101 -4.55 -7.00 -7.67
N SER A 102 -4.13 -8.25 -7.54
CA SER A 102 -4.43 -9.32 -8.49
C SER A 102 -4.94 -10.54 -7.75
N TYR A 103 -6.04 -11.11 -8.20
CA TYR A 103 -6.62 -12.31 -7.60
C TYR A 103 -6.43 -13.52 -8.51
N SER A 104 -5.99 -14.63 -7.93
CA SER A 104 -5.88 -15.92 -8.60
C SER A 104 -6.98 -16.85 -8.11
N GLU A 105 -7.91 -17.21 -8.99
CA GLU A 105 -8.97 -18.18 -8.68
C GLU A 105 -8.40 -19.57 -8.41
N GLN A 106 -7.33 -19.96 -9.11
CA GLN A 106 -6.73 -21.29 -8.96
C GLN A 106 -6.16 -21.52 -7.57
N SER A 107 -5.55 -20.51 -6.97
CA SER A 107 -4.93 -20.61 -5.63
C SER A 107 -5.77 -19.97 -4.53
N ASP A 108 -6.89 -19.35 -4.85
CA ASP A 108 -7.71 -18.52 -3.94
C ASP A 108 -6.84 -17.52 -3.16
N THR A 109 -5.93 -16.87 -3.90
CA THR A 109 -4.93 -15.97 -3.30
C THR A 109 -5.02 -14.59 -3.95
N LEU A 110 -5.02 -13.56 -3.11
CA LEU A 110 -4.90 -12.17 -3.51
C LEU A 110 -3.44 -11.73 -3.34
N LEU A 111 -2.84 -11.24 -4.42
CA LEU A 111 -1.54 -10.60 -4.41
C LEU A 111 -1.72 -9.08 -4.35
N LEU A 112 -1.12 -8.46 -3.36
CA LEU A 112 -0.98 -7.01 -3.24
C LEU A 112 0.48 -6.63 -3.43
N VAL A 113 0.77 -5.89 -4.48
CA VAL A 113 2.10 -5.30 -4.71
C VAL A 113 2.01 -3.82 -4.41
N THR A 114 2.79 -3.37 -3.44
CA THR A 114 2.91 -1.96 -3.08
C THR A 114 4.27 -1.44 -3.50
N SER A 115 4.29 -0.36 -4.23
CA SER A 115 5.49 0.36 -4.64
C SER A 115 5.47 1.76 -4.05
N VAL A 116 6.57 2.18 -3.46
CA VAL A 116 6.75 3.54 -2.93
C VAL A 116 7.93 4.17 -3.65
N ASP A 117 7.68 5.26 -4.35
CA ASP A 117 8.68 6.01 -5.09
C ASP A 117 8.81 7.44 -4.56
N THR A 118 10.02 7.94 -4.52
CA THR A 118 10.32 9.32 -4.12
C THR A 118 11.33 9.94 -5.08
N PRO A 119 11.29 11.25 -5.31
CA PRO A 119 12.28 11.92 -6.16
C PRO A 119 13.74 11.77 -5.66
N ASN A 120 13.89 11.44 -4.38
CA ASN A 120 15.18 11.35 -3.70
C ASN A 120 15.77 9.94 -3.71
N THR A 121 15.07 8.95 -4.21
CA THR A 121 15.55 7.56 -4.31
C THR A 121 15.73 7.15 -5.76
N LYS A 122 16.77 6.38 -6.03
CA LYS A 122 17.06 5.89 -7.38
C LYS A 122 16.10 4.80 -7.83
N PHE A 123 15.61 4.02 -6.88
CA PHE A 123 14.72 2.89 -7.13
C PHE A 123 13.54 2.94 -6.14
N PRO A 124 12.34 2.57 -6.59
CA PRO A 124 11.20 2.44 -5.69
C PRO A 124 11.40 1.30 -4.69
N LEU A 125 10.84 1.46 -3.51
CA LEU A 125 10.64 0.34 -2.59
C LEU A 125 9.44 -0.47 -3.06
N VAL A 126 9.61 -1.77 -3.28
CA VAL A 126 8.53 -2.66 -3.71
C VAL A 126 8.35 -3.79 -2.71
N VAL A 127 7.11 -3.97 -2.26
CA VAL A 127 6.73 -5.03 -1.32
C VAL A 127 5.56 -5.82 -1.91
N SER A 128 5.67 -7.14 -1.91
CA SER A 128 4.62 -8.06 -2.34
C SER A 128 4.08 -8.82 -1.14
N GLN A 129 2.77 -8.83 -0.99
CA GLN A 129 2.07 -9.53 0.07
C GLN A 129 1.01 -10.46 -0.53
N PHE A 130 0.93 -11.67 -0.01
CA PHE A 130 -0.05 -12.68 -0.42
C PHE A 130 -1.08 -12.85 0.69
N PHE A 131 -2.34 -12.78 0.32
CA PHE A 131 -3.48 -12.94 1.23
C PHE A 131 -4.31 -14.13 0.81
N LYS A 132 -4.68 -14.96 1.78
CA LYS A 132 -5.67 -16.02 1.62
C LYS A 132 -6.98 -15.62 2.29
N ARG A 133 -8.08 -16.23 1.86
CA ARG A 133 -9.34 -16.02 2.57
C ARG A 133 -9.19 -16.38 4.03
N TYR A 134 -9.71 -15.50 4.85
CA TYR A 134 -9.73 -15.67 6.28
C TYR A 134 -11.16 -15.87 6.76
N ASP A 135 -11.41 -17.03 7.34
CA ASP A 135 -12.65 -17.33 8.02
C ASP A 135 -12.35 -17.53 9.52
N PRO A 136 -12.70 -16.55 10.37
CA PRO A 136 -12.41 -16.62 11.80
C PRO A 136 -13.13 -17.78 12.50
N GLU A 137 -14.26 -18.23 11.98
CA GLU A 137 -14.99 -19.35 12.55
C GLU A 137 -14.31 -20.69 12.28
N SER A 138 -13.76 -20.87 11.08
CA SER A 138 -13.06 -22.10 10.69
C SER A 138 -11.75 -22.31 11.44
N LEU A 139 -11.10 -21.25 11.87
CA LEU A 139 -9.82 -21.28 12.59
C LEU A 139 -9.98 -21.36 14.12
N GLY A 140 -11.20 -21.36 14.64
CA GLY A 140 -11.45 -21.44 16.08
C GLY A 140 -11.05 -20.19 16.86
N PHE A 141 -10.86 -19.06 16.19
CA PHE A 141 -10.58 -17.78 16.83
C PHE A 141 -11.85 -16.96 16.99
N LYS A 142 -12.02 -16.39 18.17
CA LYS A 142 -13.03 -15.36 18.42
C LYS A 142 -12.33 -14.01 18.48
N CYS A 143 -12.70 -13.11 17.57
CA CYS A 143 -12.11 -11.78 17.52
C CYS A 143 -13.11 -10.74 18.01
N GLU A 144 -12.70 -9.91 18.99
CA GLU A 144 -13.49 -8.81 19.53
C GLU A 144 -12.72 -7.50 19.38
N ARG A 145 -13.43 -6.40 19.10
CA ARG A 145 -12.83 -5.07 19.10
C ARG A 145 -12.80 -4.52 20.51
N SER A 146 -11.62 -4.15 20.95
CA SER A 146 -11.39 -3.42 22.21
C SER A 146 -11.09 -1.96 21.90
N LEU A 147 -11.65 -1.04 22.70
CA LEU A 147 -11.39 0.40 22.58
C LEU A 147 -9.93 0.77 22.88
N THR A 148 -9.23 -0.04 23.67
CA THR A 148 -7.87 0.24 24.13
C THR A 148 -6.78 -0.53 23.39
N LYS A 149 -7.10 -1.69 22.80
CA LYS A 149 -6.13 -2.59 22.17
C LYS A 149 -6.45 -2.94 20.71
N GLY A 150 -7.45 -2.28 20.11
CA GLY A 150 -7.88 -2.60 18.76
C GLY A 150 -8.59 -3.96 18.68
N LYS A 151 -8.23 -4.81 17.75
CA LYS A 151 -8.82 -6.13 17.57
C LYS A 151 -8.02 -7.17 18.37
N ILE A 152 -8.69 -7.87 19.26
CA ILE A 152 -8.12 -8.98 20.04
C ILE A 152 -8.78 -10.28 19.56
N CYS A 153 -7.96 -11.24 19.15
CA CYS A 153 -8.40 -12.57 18.77
C CYS A 153 -7.96 -13.57 19.85
N THR A 154 -8.89 -14.34 20.38
CA THR A 154 -8.63 -15.40 21.35
C THR A 154 -8.98 -16.75 20.73
N THR A 155 -8.23 -17.79 21.07
CA THR A 155 -8.58 -19.17 20.75
C THR A 155 -9.83 -19.58 21.51
N ARG A 156 -10.74 -20.24 20.84
CA ARG A 156 -11.90 -20.87 21.48
C ARG A 156 -11.50 -22.08 22.33
#